data_22109c4c407b80e25889e3ef938d4ddd
#
_entry.id   22109c4c407b80e25889e3ef938d4ddd
#
_cell.length_a   1.000
_cell.length_b   1.000
_cell.length_c   1.000
_cell.angle_alpha   90.00
_cell.angle_beta   90.00
_cell.angle_gamma   90.00
#
_symmetry.space_group_name_H-M   'P 1'
#
loop_
_entity.id
_entity.type
_entity.pdbx_description
1 polymer ?
#
loop_
_entity_poly.entity_id
_entity_poly.type
_entity_poly.pdbx_seq_one_letter_code
_entity_poly.pdbx_strand_id
1 'polypeptide(L)'
;MATTFAHPMMPQTNHDEMALEAFLLSMRNHVLMEMDPLDQRLTNEYVAPRVAAAIGKQPTKSAEIRQELEAQPFHQTWLTVHRLYQDMLYGAIGESVDRQHASLDAARRAISKPQGSLTLDPDFEVPRYITAFDHHRMAGSYHTEYSPEDFRPGAIYDRYSSTYHYWRNGGWMNDGRGHTLASHIVSAYPDLKPTRILDMACAVGHSTIALKDDFPHAEVYAIDVAAPMLRYAHARAEYINRKVHFSQQ
;
A
#
# COMPACT_ATOMS: atom_id res chain seq x y z
N MET A 1 14.29 -2.08 21.21
CA MET A 1 13.10 -2.82 20.75
C MET A 1 12.04 -1.77 20.48
N ALA A 2 11.63 -1.59 19.22
CA ALA A 2 10.53 -0.70 18.92
C ALA A 2 9.29 -1.28 19.60
N THR A 3 8.63 -0.50 20.42
CA THR A 3 7.32 -0.85 20.99
C THR A 3 6.37 -1.00 19.81
N THR A 4 6.07 -2.23 19.47
CA THR A 4 5.09 -2.58 18.45
C THR A 4 3.73 -2.17 18.99
N PHE A 5 3.23 -1.03 18.55
CA PHE A 5 1.82 -0.72 18.73
C PHE A 5 1.06 -1.55 17.69
N ALA A 6 0.66 -2.75 18.09
CA ALA A 6 -0.15 -3.62 17.27
C ALA A 6 -1.62 -3.41 17.68
N HIS A 7 -2.46 -2.96 16.76
CA HIS A 7 -3.89 -3.03 16.95
C HIS A 7 -4.39 -4.46 16.65
N PRO A 8 -5.55 -4.89 17.20
CA PRO A 8 -6.04 -6.27 17.06
C PRO A 8 -6.28 -6.74 15.62
N MET A 9 -6.40 -5.81 14.67
CA MET A 9 -6.54 -6.13 13.25
C MET A 9 -5.21 -6.38 12.53
N MET A 10 -4.06 -6.03 13.13
CA MET A 10 -2.74 -6.23 12.50
C MET A 10 -2.35 -7.72 12.54
N PRO A 11 -2.11 -8.35 11.38
CA PRO A 11 -1.63 -9.73 11.35
C PRO A 11 -0.27 -9.87 12.05
N GLN A 12 -0.16 -10.89 12.91
CA GLN A 12 1.06 -11.20 13.65
C GLN A 12 1.83 -12.33 12.96
N THR A 13 3.11 -12.13 12.73
CA THR A 13 3.98 -13.16 12.15
C THR A 13 4.53 -14.11 13.22
N ASN A 14 4.65 -15.38 12.86
CA ASN A 14 5.48 -16.33 13.59
C ASN A 14 6.96 -16.15 13.19
N HIS A 15 7.84 -16.98 13.76
CA HIS A 15 9.28 -16.91 13.51
C HIS A 15 9.63 -17.12 12.03
N ASP A 16 9.03 -18.12 11.39
CA ASP A 16 9.36 -18.52 10.01
C ASP A 16 8.82 -17.50 8.99
N GLU A 17 7.61 -16.99 9.21
CA GLU A 17 7.03 -15.90 8.43
C GLU A 17 7.90 -14.64 8.52
N MET A 18 8.38 -14.30 9.71
CA MET A 18 9.28 -13.16 9.93
C MET A 18 10.63 -13.35 9.23
N ALA A 19 11.18 -14.57 9.27
CA ALA A 19 12.43 -14.90 8.58
C ALA A 19 12.28 -14.79 7.06
N LEU A 20 11.14 -15.26 6.51
CA LEU A 20 10.83 -15.12 5.08
C LEU A 20 10.66 -13.65 4.69
N GLU A 21 9.91 -12.86 5.45
CA GLU A 21 9.80 -11.41 5.21
C GLU A 21 11.18 -10.73 5.20
N ALA A 22 12.05 -11.06 6.15
CA ALA A 22 13.41 -10.49 6.22
C ALA A 22 14.26 -10.86 5.00
N PHE A 23 14.17 -12.10 4.53
CA PHE A 23 14.83 -12.54 3.30
C PHE A 23 14.34 -11.75 2.08
N LEU A 24 13.03 -11.61 1.92
CA LEU A 24 12.42 -10.88 0.80
C LEU A 24 12.74 -9.39 0.82
N LEU A 25 12.83 -8.80 2.00
CA LEU A 25 13.32 -7.41 2.16
C LEU A 25 14.80 -7.29 1.79
N SER A 26 15.62 -8.30 2.06
CA SER A 26 17.02 -8.33 1.60
C SER A 26 17.11 -8.41 0.08
N MET A 27 16.29 -9.23 -0.58
CA MET A 27 16.18 -9.26 -2.04
C MET A 27 15.79 -7.88 -2.59
N ARG A 28 14.75 -7.27 -2.03
CA ARG A 28 14.33 -5.91 -2.41
C ARG A 28 15.47 -4.90 -2.28
N ASN A 29 16.19 -4.96 -1.17
CA ASN A 29 17.31 -4.05 -0.95
C ASN A 29 18.42 -4.23 -2.00
N HIS A 30 18.75 -5.47 -2.35
CA HIS A 30 19.69 -5.77 -3.44
C HIS A 30 19.21 -5.20 -4.79
N VAL A 31 17.94 -5.37 -5.12
CA VAL A 31 17.37 -4.76 -6.34
C VAL A 31 17.55 -3.25 -6.33
N LEU A 32 17.12 -2.56 -5.28
CA LEU A 32 17.11 -1.10 -5.23
C LEU A 32 18.52 -0.48 -5.14
N MET A 33 19.44 -1.12 -4.43
CA MET A 33 20.75 -0.53 -4.14
C MET A 33 21.83 -0.95 -5.12
N GLU A 34 21.67 -2.08 -5.79
CA GLU A 34 22.67 -2.63 -6.69
C GLU A 34 22.16 -2.78 -8.12
N MET A 35 21.01 -3.42 -8.32
CA MET A 35 20.52 -3.68 -9.68
C MET A 35 19.92 -2.42 -10.35
N ASP A 36 19.15 -1.59 -9.66
CA ASP A 36 18.57 -0.37 -10.23
C ASP A 36 19.64 0.60 -10.76
N PRO A 37 20.72 0.91 -10.02
CA PRO A 37 21.81 1.75 -10.55
C PRO A 37 22.49 1.16 -11.79
N LEU A 38 22.65 -0.17 -11.84
CA LEU A 38 23.25 -0.84 -12.99
C LEU A 38 22.30 -0.79 -14.20
N ASP A 39 21.01 -0.95 -14.01
CA ASP A 39 20.01 -0.85 -15.09
C ASP A 39 19.92 0.59 -15.63
N GLN A 40 19.99 1.58 -14.76
CA GLN A 40 20.09 2.99 -15.17
C GLN A 40 21.36 3.27 -15.98
N ARG A 41 22.50 2.73 -15.57
CA ARG A 41 23.75 2.86 -16.34
C ARG A 41 23.64 2.17 -17.69
N LEU A 42 23.13 0.93 -17.75
CA LEU A 42 22.88 0.23 -18.99
C LEU A 42 22.00 1.08 -19.94
N THR A 43 20.93 1.65 -19.40
CA THR A 43 20.03 2.52 -20.16
C THR A 43 20.74 3.76 -20.70
N ASN A 44 21.45 4.50 -19.85
CA ASN A 44 22.02 5.81 -20.19
C ASN A 44 23.32 5.72 -21.00
N GLU A 45 24.18 4.75 -20.67
CA GLU A 45 25.53 4.66 -21.25
C GLU A 45 25.59 3.74 -22.47
N TYR A 46 24.64 2.82 -22.62
CA TYR A 46 24.65 1.85 -23.71
C TYR A 46 23.41 1.94 -24.62
N VAL A 47 22.19 1.82 -24.05
CA VAL A 47 20.96 1.75 -24.84
C VAL A 47 20.62 3.09 -25.51
N ALA A 48 20.55 4.17 -24.74
CA ALA A 48 20.15 5.47 -25.25
C ALA A 48 21.08 6.00 -26.35
N PRO A 49 22.44 5.88 -26.27
CA PRO A 49 23.33 6.27 -27.37
C PRO A 49 23.13 5.45 -28.64
N ARG A 50 22.90 4.14 -28.54
CA ARG A 50 22.63 3.26 -29.71
C ARG A 50 21.33 3.65 -30.41
N VAL A 51 20.27 3.88 -29.62
CA VAL A 51 18.98 4.35 -30.15
C VAL A 51 19.15 5.73 -30.80
N ALA A 52 19.86 6.67 -30.15
CA ALA A 52 20.12 8.00 -30.72
C ALA A 52 20.80 7.92 -32.08
N ALA A 53 21.81 7.05 -32.22
CA ALA A 53 22.49 6.82 -33.51
C ALA A 53 21.53 6.26 -34.56
N ALA A 54 20.62 5.36 -34.20
CA ALA A 54 19.67 4.74 -35.10
C ALA A 54 18.56 5.69 -35.57
N ILE A 55 18.04 6.55 -34.69
CA ILE A 55 16.93 7.48 -35.02
C ILE A 55 17.40 8.90 -35.38
N GLY A 56 18.71 9.18 -35.32
CA GLY A 56 19.30 10.46 -35.68
C GLY A 56 19.03 11.64 -34.68
N LYS A 57 18.57 11.33 -33.47
CA LYS A 57 18.28 12.31 -32.40
C LYS A 57 18.37 11.67 -31.03
N GLN A 58 18.49 12.46 -29.96
CA GLN A 58 18.38 11.93 -28.60
C GLN A 58 16.94 11.42 -28.32
N PRO A 59 16.77 10.22 -27.75
CA PRO A 59 15.46 9.72 -27.35
C PRO A 59 14.92 10.56 -26.20
N THR A 60 13.66 10.99 -26.30
CA THR A 60 12.98 11.82 -25.31
C THR A 60 11.81 11.11 -24.65
N LYS A 61 11.43 9.94 -25.15
CA LYS A 61 10.31 9.15 -24.65
C LYS A 61 10.77 7.72 -24.37
N SER A 62 10.28 7.14 -23.29
CA SER A 62 10.55 5.75 -22.92
C SER A 62 10.20 4.76 -24.05
N ALA A 63 9.16 5.05 -24.83
CA ALA A 63 8.77 4.21 -25.96
C ALA A 63 9.86 4.11 -27.04
N GLU A 64 10.71 5.13 -27.21
CA GLU A 64 11.78 5.14 -28.20
C GLU A 64 12.93 4.19 -27.83
N ILE A 65 13.18 3.97 -26.53
CA ILE A 65 14.25 3.09 -26.03
C ILE A 65 13.77 1.68 -25.67
N ARG A 66 12.46 1.48 -25.52
CA ARG A 66 11.87 0.26 -24.94
C ARG A 66 12.34 -1.01 -25.62
N GLN A 67 12.22 -1.09 -26.93
CA GLN A 67 12.56 -2.30 -27.69
C GLN A 67 14.02 -2.72 -27.50
N GLU A 68 14.95 -1.75 -27.58
CA GLU A 68 16.38 -2.01 -27.39
C GLU A 68 16.71 -2.37 -25.95
N LEU A 69 16.04 -1.72 -24.97
CA LEU A 69 16.24 -1.98 -23.54
C LEU A 69 15.68 -3.36 -23.15
N GLU A 70 14.47 -3.69 -23.58
CA GLU A 70 13.83 -5.00 -23.32
C GLU A 70 14.61 -6.18 -23.95
N ALA A 71 15.43 -5.93 -24.97
CA ALA A 71 16.32 -6.94 -25.54
C ALA A 71 17.58 -7.21 -24.68
N GLN A 72 17.88 -6.39 -23.67
CA GLN A 72 19.08 -6.55 -22.85
C GLN A 72 18.88 -7.62 -21.77
N PRO A 73 19.75 -8.65 -21.69
CA PRO A 73 19.60 -9.74 -20.71
C PRO A 73 19.62 -9.27 -19.26
N PHE A 74 20.44 -8.26 -18.93
CA PHE A 74 20.48 -7.70 -17.58
C PHE A 74 19.15 -7.03 -17.22
N HIS A 75 18.58 -6.22 -18.11
CA HIS A 75 17.28 -5.59 -17.90
C HIS A 75 16.16 -6.62 -17.68
N GLN A 76 16.15 -7.70 -18.49
CA GLN A 76 15.19 -8.79 -18.32
C GLN A 76 15.34 -9.47 -16.94
N THR A 77 16.57 -9.70 -16.51
CA THR A 77 16.86 -10.27 -15.17
C THR A 77 16.41 -9.32 -14.08
N TRP A 78 16.76 -8.04 -14.17
CA TRP A 78 16.33 -7.02 -13.23
C TRP A 78 14.79 -6.96 -13.11
N LEU A 79 14.07 -6.88 -14.24
CA LEU A 79 12.58 -6.90 -14.25
C LEU A 79 12.03 -8.16 -13.57
N THR A 80 12.63 -9.31 -13.82
CA THR A 80 12.18 -10.59 -13.26
C THR A 80 12.36 -10.61 -11.75
N VAL A 81 13.53 -10.26 -11.25
CA VAL A 81 13.82 -10.25 -9.80
C VAL A 81 12.99 -9.18 -9.09
N HIS A 82 12.83 -8.00 -9.71
CA HIS A 82 12.01 -6.91 -9.18
C HIS A 82 10.54 -7.34 -8.99
N ARG A 83 9.97 -8.06 -9.93
CA ARG A 83 8.61 -8.59 -9.82
C ARG A 83 8.51 -9.71 -8.81
N LEU A 84 9.47 -10.62 -8.85
CA LEU A 84 9.46 -11.84 -8.04
C LEU A 84 9.40 -11.54 -6.54
N TYR A 85 10.24 -10.62 -6.02
CA TYR A 85 10.22 -10.32 -4.60
C TYR A 85 8.89 -9.70 -4.16
N GLN A 86 8.21 -8.91 -5.00
CA GLN A 86 6.90 -8.36 -4.69
C GLN A 86 5.84 -9.46 -4.63
N ASP A 87 5.79 -10.34 -5.64
CA ASP A 87 4.87 -11.47 -5.67
C ASP A 87 5.05 -12.37 -4.42
N MET A 88 6.29 -12.70 -4.11
CA MET A 88 6.62 -13.53 -2.95
C MET A 88 6.27 -12.85 -1.63
N LEU A 89 6.49 -11.53 -1.50
CA LEU A 89 6.16 -10.80 -0.28
C LEU A 89 4.65 -10.72 -0.05
N TYR A 90 3.87 -10.45 -1.10
CA TYR A 90 2.42 -10.49 -0.99
C TYR A 90 1.90 -11.89 -0.67
N GLY A 91 2.49 -12.93 -1.27
CA GLY A 91 2.15 -14.32 -0.98
C GLY A 91 2.43 -14.69 0.47
N ALA A 92 3.63 -14.42 0.97
CA ALA A 92 4.03 -14.69 2.35
C ALA A 92 3.13 -13.99 3.38
N ILE A 93 2.81 -12.71 3.13
CA ILE A 93 1.90 -11.95 4.00
C ILE A 93 0.47 -12.49 3.88
N GLY A 94 0.04 -12.89 2.68
CA GLY A 94 -1.27 -13.51 2.46
C GLY A 94 -1.44 -14.78 3.26
N GLU A 95 -0.46 -15.68 3.26
CA GLU A 95 -0.46 -16.91 4.07
C GLU A 95 -0.54 -16.61 5.58
N SER A 96 0.19 -15.59 6.04
CA SER A 96 0.12 -15.13 7.43
C SER A 96 -1.27 -14.60 7.80
N VAL A 97 -1.92 -13.86 6.91
CA VAL A 97 -3.30 -13.38 7.09
C VAL A 97 -4.28 -14.54 7.10
N ASP A 98 -4.16 -15.47 6.16
CA ASP A 98 -5.06 -16.64 6.05
C ASP A 98 -5.01 -17.52 7.29
N ARG A 99 -3.81 -17.75 7.85
CA ARG A 99 -3.63 -18.47 9.12
C ARG A 99 -4.38 -17.82 10.29
N GLN A 100 -4.58 -16.51 10.25
CA GLN A 100 -5.18 -15.71 11.32
C GLN A 100 -6.58 -15.21 10.99
N HIS A 101 -7.11 -15.56 9.82
CA HIS A 101 -8.36 -14.98 9.31
C HIS A 101 -9.51 -15.08 10.33
N ALA A 102 -9.71 -16.23 10.95
CA ALA A 102 -10.77 -16.43 11.93
C ALA A 102 -10.65 -15.51 13.17
N SER A 103 -9.43 -15.28 13.67
CA SER A 103 -9.20 -14.40 14.81
C SER A 103 -9.34 -12.93 14.45
N LEU A 104 -8.90 -12.53 13.26
CA LEU A 104 -9.07 -11.17 12.75
C LEU A 104 -10.55 -10.85 12.48
N ASP A 105 -11.31 -11.81 11.92
CA ASP A 105 -12.76 -11.64 11.73
C ASP A 105 -13.52 -11.56 13.06
N ALA A 106 -13.15 -12.40 14.03
CA ALA A 106 -13.71 -12.31 15.37
C ALA A 106 -13.43 -10.93 16.03
N ALA A 107 -12.21 -10.41 15.87
CA ALA A 107 -11.87 -9.07 16.35
C ALA A 107 -12.74 -8.01 15.65
N ARG A 108 -12.86 -8.03 14.33
CA ARG A 108 -13.70 -7.12 13.56
C ARG A 108 -15.15 -7.14 14.03
N ARG A 109 -15.73 -8.33 14.19
CA ARG A 109 -17.13 -8.51 14.64
C ARG A 109 -17.37 -8.14 16.10
N ALA A 110 -16.33 -8.08 16.92
CA ALA A 110 -16.45 -7.66 18.32
C ALA A 110 -16.71 -6.15 18.47
N ILE A 111 -16.57 -5.36 17.43
CA ILE A 111 -16.89 -3.93 17.44
C ILE A 111 -18.41 -3.75 17.44
N SER A 112 -18.98 -3.63 18.64
CA SER A 112 -20.45 -3.56 18.82
C SER A 112 -21.02 -2.14 18.85
N LYS A 113 -20.16 -1.14 19.09
CA LYS A 113 -20.54 0.29 19.18
C LYS A 113 -19.48 1.14 18.50
N PRO A 114 -19.49 1.18 17.17
CA PRO A 114 -18.53 1.98 16.44
C PRO A 114 -18.72 3.48 16.71
N GLN A 115 -17.61 4.22 16.77
CA GLN A 115 -17.61 5.68 16.89
C GLN A 115 -17.77 6.36 15.53
N GLY A 116 -17.16 5.77 14.51
CA GLY A 116 -17.28 6.17 13.12
C GLY A 116 -18.43 5.47 12.39
N SER A 117 -18.35 5.45 11.07
CA SER A 117 -19.32 4.74 10.23
C SER A 117 -18.65 4.07 9.05
N LEU A 118 -19.30 3.02 8.54
CA LEU A 118 -18.95 2.36 7.28
C LEU A 118 -20.21 2.26 6.43
N THR A 119 -20.17 2.87 5.25
CA THR A 119 -21.24 2.78 4.25
C THR A 119 -20.68 2.13 2.99
N LEU A 120 -21.19 0.96 2.63
CA LEU A 120 -20.86 0.25 1.42
C LEU A 120 -22.06 0.23 0.50
N ASP A 121 -21.79 0.32 -0.80
CA ASP A 121 -22.81 0.19 -1.84
C ASP A 121 -22.74 -1.24 -2.40
N PRO A 122 -23.78 -2.08 -2.18
CA PRO A 122 -23.77 -3.46 -2.66
C PRO A 122 -23.80 -3.57 -4.19
N ASP A 123 -24.24 -2.52 -4.86
CA ASP A 123 -24.35 -2.46 -6.33
C ASP A 123 -23.17 -1.68 -6.96
N PHE A 124 -22.14 -1.34 -6.17
CA PHE A 124 -21.00 -0.57 -6.66
C PHE A 124 -20.16 -1.37 -7.66
N GLU A 125 -20.08 -0.87 -8.88
CA GLU A 125 -19.21 -1.43 -9.91
C GLU A 125 -17.81 -0.82 -9.81
N VAL A 126 -16.84 -1.62 -9.39
CA VAL A 126 -15.44 -1.17 -9.34
C VAL A 126 -14.95 -0.83 -10.75
N PRO A 127 -14.39 0.38 -10.96
CA PRO A 127 -13.98 0.84 -12.29
C PRO A 127 -13.00 -0.10 -12.98
N ARG A 128 -13.16 -0.27 -14.30
CA ARG A 128 -12.34 -1.19 -15.10
C ARG A 128 -10.83 -0.94 -14.98
N TYR A 129 -10.39 0.30 -14.83
CA TYR A 129 -8.97 0.60 -14.67
C TYR A 129 -8.38 0.08 -13.34
N ILE A 130 -9.23 -0.25 -12.37
CA ILE A 130 -8.83 -0.91 -11.12
C ILE A 130 -8.87 -2.44 -11.29
N THR A 131 -9.85 -2.98 -12.05
CA THR A 131 -10.05 -4.43 -12.17
C THR A 131 -9.21 -5.07 -13.28
N ALA A 132 -8.58 -4.28 -14.15
CA ALA A 132 -7.90 -4.77 -15.35
C ALA A 132 -6.60 -5.55 -15.07
N PHE A 133 -5.99 -5.38 -13.91
CA PHE A 133 -4.74 -6.06 -13.52
C PHE A 133 -4.55 -6.00 -12.00
N ASP A 134 -3.70 -6.89 -11.49
CA ASP A 134 -3.36 -6.94 -10.07
C ASP A 134 -2.40 -5.79 -9.70
N HIS A 135 -2.95 -4.76 -9.04
CA HIS A 135 -2.16 -3.63 -8.57
C HIS A 135 -1.11 -4.09 -7.57
N HIS A 136 0.10 -3.53 -7.71
CA HIS A 136 1.27 -3.87 -6.89
C HIS A 136 1.55 -5.38 -6.81
N ARG A 137 1.03 -6.17 -7.76
CA ARG A 137 1.15 -7.64 -7.84
C ARG A 137 0.50 -8.37 -6.64
N MET A 138 -0.42 -7.73 -5.98
CA MET A 138 -1.28 -8.36 -5.00
C MET A 138 -2.35 -9.17 -5.72
N ALA A 139 -2.35 -10.48 -5.55
CA ALA A 139 -3.29 -11.37 -6.21
C ALA A 139 -4.75 -10.99 -5.90
N GLY A 140 -5.55 -10.78 -6.95
CA GLY A 140 -6.93 -10.28 -6.84
C GLY A 140 -7.02 -8.78 -6.58
N SER A 141 -5.90 -8.04 -6.61
CA SER A 141 -5.85 -6.62 -6.33
C SER A 141 -6.45 -6.25 -4.95
N TYR A 142 -6.90 -5.03 -4.78
CA TYR A 142 -7.43 -4.51 -3.51
C TYR A 142 -8.93 -4.71 -3.35
N HIS A 143 -9.65 -4.99 -4.44
CA HIS A 143 -11.10 -4.98 -4.51
C HIS A 143 -11.74 -6.36 -4.52
N THR A 144 -10.97 -7.42 -4.80
CA THR A 144 -11.53 -8.77 -4.90
C THR A 144 -11.96 -9.28 -3.53
N GLU A 145 -13.19 -9.75 -3.45
CA GLU A 145 -13.76 -10.39 -2.27
C GLU A 145 -13.86 -11.90 -2.52
N TYR A 146 -13.24 -12.70 -1.67
CA TYR A 146 -13.26 -14.17 -1.74
C TYR A 146 -14.38 -14.79 -0.88
N SER A 147 -15.00 -13.97 -0.03
CA SER A 147 -16.14 -14.34 0.80
C SER A 147 -17.01 -13.11 1.09
N PRO A 148 -18.29 -13.29 1.47
CA PRO A 148 -19.10 -12.19 1.96
C PRO A 148 -18.42 -11.48 3.14
N GLU A 149 -18.44 -10.15 3.11
CA GLU A 149 -17.79 -9.30 4.13
C GLU A 149 -16.27 -9.47 4.24
N ASP A 150 -15.60 -9.85 3.17
CA ASP A 150 -14.14 -9.99 3.14
C ASP A 150 -13.42 -8.68 3.52
N PHE A 151 -12.34 -8.82 4.28
CA PHE A 151 -11.43 -7.74 4.68
C PHE A 151 -9.95 -8.13 4.44
N ARG A 152 -9.72 -9.33 3.92
CA ARG A 152 -8.40 -9.92 3.70
C ARG A 152 -7.46 -9.00 2.91
N PRO A 153 -7.87 -8.39 1.79
CA PRO A 153 -7.02 -7.45 1.06
C PRO A 153 -6.50 -6.30 1.92
N GLY A 154 -7.34 -5.76 2.80
CA GLY A 154 -6.95 -4.69 3.72
C GLY A 154 -5.91 -5.15 4.75
N ALA A 155 -6.07 -6.34 5.34
CA ALA A 155 -5.12 -6.91 6.27
C ALA A 155 -3.75 -7.17 5.62
N ILE A 156 -3.75 -7.70 4.40
CA ILE A 156 -2.53 -7.92 3.62
C ILE A 156 -1.84 -6.58 3.33
N TYR A 157 -2.58 -5.59 2.85
CA TYR A 157 -2.03 -4.29 2.49
C TYR A 157 -1.44 -3.55 3.70
N ASP A 158 -2.09 -3.59 4.86
CA ASP A 158 -1.59 -2.93 6.07
C ASP A 158 -0.26 -3.55 6.51
N ARG A 159 -0.18 -4.87 6.59
CA ARG A 159 1.07 -5.58 6.91
C ARG A 159 2.15 -5.35 5.86
N TYR A 160 1.78 -5.47 4.57
CA TYR A 160 2.71 -5.25 3.47
C TYR A 160 3.32 -3.85 3.51
N SER A 161 2.49 -2.81 3.67
CA SER A 161 2.96 -1.42 3.69
C SER A 161 3.96 -1.17 4.81
N SER A 162 3.69 -1.68 6.01
CA SER A 162 4.60 -1.54 7.16
C SER A 162 5.91 -2.28 6.90
N THR A 163 5.86 -3.52 6.44
CA THR A 163 7.01 -4.37 6.14
C THR A 163 7.84 -3.78 4.99
N TYR A 164 7.21 -3.41 3.88
CA TYR A 164 7.87 -2.86 2.71
C TYR A 164 8.66 -1.58 2.99
N HIS A 165 8.19 -0.74 3.91
CA HIS A 165 8.89 0.46 4.35
C HIS A 165 9.86 0.23 5.52
N TYR A 166 10.15 -1.02 5.87
CA TYR A 166 11.01 -1.35 7.02
C TYR A 166 10.54 -0.68 8.32
N TRP A 167 9.23 -0.53 8.48
CA TRP A 167 8.60 0.17 9.61
C TRP A 167 9.09 1.62 9.82
N ARG A 168 9.73 2.22 8.83
CA ARG A 168 10.29 3.59 8.92
C ARG A 168 9.28 4.69 8.65
N ASN A 169 8.11 4.33 8.12
CA ASN A 169 7.05 5.28 7.77
C ASN A 169 5.95 5.32 8.85
N GLY A 170 6.31 5.54 10.13
CA GLY A 170 5.36 5.55 11.24
C GLY A 170 5.20 4.19 11.95
N GLY A 171 6.18 3.28 11.82
CA GLY A 171 6.14 1.96 12.44
C GLY A 171 4.96 1.11 11.94
N TRP A 172 4.27 0.44 12.86
CA TRP A 172 3.09 -0.36 12.55
C TRP A 172 1.85 0.45 12.15
N MET A 173 1.82 1.73 12.47
CA MET A 173 0.74 2.62 12.04
C MET A 173 0.88 3.02 10.57
N ASN A 174 2.11 3.04 10.06
CA ASN A 174 2.45 3.44 8.69
C ASN A 174 1.84 4.81 8.28
N ASP A 175 1.74 5.71 9.24
CA ASP A 175 1.03 7.00 9.16
C ASP A 175 1.93 8.21 8.92
N GLY A 176 3.25 8.00 8.85
CA GLY A 176 4.24 9.07 8.71
C GLY A 176 4.01 9.97 7.49
N ARG A 177 3.49 9.42 6.37
CA ARG A 177 3.13 10.23 5.19
C ARG A 177 1.96 11.16 5.47
N GLY A 178 0.96 10.68 6.21
CA GLY A 178 -0.19 11.50 6.61
C GLY A 178 0.22 12.63 7.53
N HIS A 179 1.05 12.38 8.54
CA HIS A 179 1.60 13.42 9.41
C HIS A 179 2.47 14.44 8.66
N THR A 180 3.25 13.97 7.68
CA THR A 180 4.03 14.87 6.81
C THR A 180 3.11 15.80 6.01
N LEU A 181 2.03 15.25 5.44
CA LEU A 181 1.02 16.04 4.72
C LEU A 181 0.35 17.06 5.64
N ALA A 182 -0.10 16.64 6.82
CA ALA A 182 -0.73 17.52 7.80
C ALA A 182 0.22 18.64 8.26
N SER A 183 1.47 18.31 8.53
CA SER A 183 2.51 19.29 8.89
C SER A 183 2.74 20.31 7.77
N HIS A 184 2.74 19.85 6.51
CA HIS A 184 2.84 20.75 5.36
C HIS A 184 1.64 21.69 5.28
N ILE A 185 0.41 21.18 5.45
CA ILE A 185 -0.81 22.00 5.43
C ILE A 185 -0.76 23.07 6.52
N VAL A 186 -0.41 22.70 7.74
CA VAL A 186 -0.31 23.63 8.88
C VAL A 186 0.76 24.72 8.61
N SER A 187 1.88 24.33 8.02
CA SER A 187 2.99 25.26 7.72
C SER A 187 2.67 26.20 6.56
N ALA A 188 2.08 25.66 5.48
CA ALA A 188 1.78 26.42 4.27
C ALA A 188 0.52 27.31 4.41
N TYR A 189 -0.42 26.88 5.26
CA TYR A 189 -1.71 27.52 5.45
C TYR A 189 -2.05 27.66 6.94
N PRO A 190 -1.32 28.50 7.70
CA PRO A 190 -1.44 28.57 9.16
C PRO A 190 -2.82 29.01 9.68
N ASP A 191 -3.57 29.73 8.85
CA ASP A 191 -4.92 30.19 9.17
C ASP A 191 -6.01 29.16 8.84
N LEU A 192 -5.67 28.08 8.14
CA LEU A 192 -6.62 27.05 7.78
C LEU A 192 -7.01 26.23 9.01
N LYS A 193 -8.29 26.23 9.34
CA LYS A 193 -8.88 25.46 10.45
C LYS A 193 -9.98 24.54 9.89
N PRO A 194 -9.62 23.40 9.31
CA PRO A 194 -10.60 22.53 8.68
C PRO A 194 -11.58 21.99 9.71
N THR A 195 -12.87 22.10 9.45
CA THR A 195 -13.93 21.47 10.25
C THR A 195 -14.36 20.13 9.66
N ARG A 196 -14.06 19.91 8.38
CA ARG A 196 -14.27 18.64 7.66
C ARG A 196 -13.09 18.37 6.73
N ILE A 197 -12.69 17.11 6.67
CA ILE A 197 -11.61 16.60 5.81
C ILE A 197 -12.17 15.43 5.00
N LEU A 198 -11.90 15.40 3.71
CA LEU A 198 -12.16 14.25 2.85
C LEU A 198 -10.82 13.67 2.38
N ASP A 199 -10.58 12.40 2.71
CA ASP A 199 -9.45 11.62 2.21
C ASP A 199 -9.95 10.71 1.07
N MET A 200 -9.47 10.97 -0.14
CA MET A 200 -9.87 10.24 -1.35
C MET A 200 -8.87 9.12 -1.67
N ALA A 201 -9.37 7.93 -1.99
CA ALA A 201 -8.58 6.71 -2.18
C ALA A 201 -7.81 6.34 -0.90
N CYS A 202 -8.53 6.26 0.20
CA CYS A 202 -7.96 6.13 1.55
C CYS A 202 -7.33 4.75 1.84
N ALA A 203 -7.60 3.74 1.02
CA ALA A 203 -7.19 2.36 1.24
C ALA A 203 -7.53 1.88 2.68
N VAL A 204 -6.53 1.51 3.48
CA VAL A 204 -6.73 1.09 4.88
C VAL A 204 -6.64 2.24 5.89
N GLY A 205 -6.65 3.48 5.41
CA GLY A 205 -6.72 4.67 6.26
C GLY A 205 -5.42 5.09 6.93
N HIS A 206 -4.25 4.76 6.38
CA HIS A 206 -2.97 5.18 6.96
C HIS A 206 -2.86 6.70 7.09
N SER A 207 -3.09 7.44 6.00
CA SER A 207 -3.09 8.91 6.02
C SER A 207 -4.31 9.49 6.72
N THR A 208 -5.46 8.84 6.57
CA THR A 208 -6.73 9.24 7.22
C THR A 208 -6.60 9.37 8.73
N ILE A 209 -5.93 8.38 9.36
CA ILE A 209 -5.72 8.38 10.81
C ILE A 209 -4.82 9.52 11.24
N ALA A 210 -3.71 9.75 10.53
CA ALA A 210 -2.82 10.86 10.79
C ALA A 210 -3.54 12.22 10.66
N LEU A 211 -4.37 12.39 9.63
CA LEU A 211 -5.18 13.60 9.46
C LEU A 211 -6.16 13.79 10.63
N LYS A 212 -6.77 12.70 11.13
CA LYS A 212 -7.62 12.77 12.32
C LYS A 212 -6.85 13.15 13.59
N ASP A 213 -5.61 12.68 13.73
CA ASP A 213 -4.76 13.00 14.88
C ASP A 213 -4.28 14.45 14.84
N ASP A 214 -3.88 14.95 13.70
CA ASP A 214 -3.35 16.30 13.54
C ASP A 214 -4.45 17.38 13.49
N PHE A 215 -5.67 17.00 13.07
CA PHE A 215 -6.86 17.86 13.09
C PHE A 215 -7.99 17.26 13.94
N PRO A 216 -7.82 17.15 15.28
CA PRO A 216 -8.73 16.40 16.14
C PRO A 216 -10.16 16.92 16.16
N HIS A 217 -10.35 18.21 15.87
CA HIS A 217 -11.67 18.86 15.84
C HIS A 217 -12.40 18.66 14.50
N ALA A 218 -11.70 18.24 13.46
CA ALA A 218 -12.33 18.00 12.18
C ALA A 218 -13.10 16.68 12.16
N GLU A 219 -14.23 16.67 11.47
CA GLU A 219 -14.87 15.42 11.04
C GLU A 219 -14.12 14.90 9.80
N VAL A 220 -13.69 13.64 9.87
CA VAL A 220 -12.91 13.02 8.78
C VAL A 220 -13.78 12.01 8.06
N TYR A 221 -13.88 12.21 6.77
CA TYR A 221 -14.53 11.32 5.80
C TYR A 221 -13.46 10.70 4.92
N ALA A 222 -13.60 9.43 4.60
CA ALA A 222 -12.64 8.71 3.80
C ALA A 222 -13.36 7.82 2.78
N ILE A 223 -12.95 7.89 1.52
CA ILE A 223 -13.58 7.13 0.45
C ILE A 223 -12.57 6.25 -0.28
N ASP A 224 -13.04 5.09 -0.70
CA ASP A 224 -12.30 4.16 -1.56
C ASP A 224 -13.28 3.33 -2.39
N VAL A 225 -12.81 2.80 -3.52
CA VAL A 225 -13.61 1.92 -4.39
C VAL A 225 -13.67 0.48 -3.87
N ALA A 226 -12.76 0.09 -2.99
CA ALA A 226 -12.55 -1.29 -2.56
C ALA A 226 -13.23 -1.58 -1.20
N ALA A 227 -14.38 -2.22 -1.22
CA ALA A 227 -15.13 -2.59 -0.02
C ALA A 227 -14.29 -3.36 1.03
N PRO A 228 -13.46 -4.38 0.66
CA PRO A 228 -12.66 -5.10 1.65
C PRO A 228 -11.59 -4.24 2.31
N MET A 229 -11.05 -3.24 1.61
CA MET A 229 -10.13 -2.25 2.20
C MET A 229 -10.84 -1.39 3.24
N LEU A 230 -12.03 -0.92 2.91
CA LEU A 230 -12.85 -0.07 3.81
C LEU A 230 -13.33 -0.82 5.05
N ARG A 231 -13.69 -2.10 4.93
CA ARG A 231 -14.05 -2.92 6.11
C ARG A 231 -12.87 -3.03 7.09
N TYR A 232 -11.68 -3.26 6.55
CA TYR A 232 -10.47 -3.29 7.35
C TYR A 232 -10.15 -1.92 7.96
N ALA A 233 -10.19 -0.86 7.15
CA ALA A 233 -9.91 0.51 7.58
C ALA A 233 -10.82 0.95 8.73
N HIS A 234 -12.12 0.67 8.62
CA HIS A 234 -13.10 0.98 9.67
C HIS A 234 -12.79 0.24 10.97
N ALA A 235 -12.57 -1.09 10.91
CA ALA A 235 -12.23 -1.87 12.10
C ALA A 235 -10.92 -1.39 12.73
N ARG A 236 -9.91 -1.07 11.92
CA ARG A 236 -8.64 -0.51 12.36
C ARG A 236 -8.84 0.82 13.09
N ALA A 237 -9.58 1.76 12.50
CA ALA A 237 -9.87 3.07 13.08
C ALA A 237 -10.57 2.96 14.44
N GLU A 238 -11.57 2.07 14.55
CA GLU A 238 -12.29 1.80 15.80
C GLU A 238 -11.37 1.29 16.92
N TYR A 239 -10.49 0.32 16.60
CA TYR A 239 -9.54 -0.23 17.59
C TYR A 239 -8.51 0.77 18.10
N ILE A 240 -8.17 1.78 17.33
CA ILE A 240 -7.26 2.85 17.73
C ILE A 240 -8.00 4.11 18.21
N ASN A 241 -9.31 4.02 18.44
CA ASN A 241 -10.18 5.09 18.92
C ASN A 241 -10.13 6.35 18.03
N ARG A 242 -10.23 6.18 16.74
CA ARG A 242 -10.30 7.29 15.77
C ARG A 242 -11.63 7.29 15.05
N LYS A 243 -12.45 8.30 15.33
CA LYS A 243 -13.73 8.49 14.65
C LYS A 243 -13.51 8.94 13.22
N VAL A 244 -13.80 8.05 12.26
CA VAL A 244 -13.73 8.30 10.81
C VAL A 244 -14.98 7.75 10.15
N HIS A 245 -15.46 8.43 9.11
CA HIS A 245 -16.60 8.03 8.31
C HIS A 245 -16.12 7.50 6.97
N PHE A 246 -16.16 6.18 6.82
CA PHE A 246 -15.76 5.49 5.59
C PHE A 246 -16.95 5.26 4.68
N SER A 247 -16.76 5.45 3.37
CA SER A 247 -17.78 5.13 2.38
C SER A 247 -17.18 4.67 1.06
N GLN A 248 -17.84 3.69 0.44
CA GLN A 248 -17.48 3.20 -0.89
C GLN A 248 -18.00 4.18 -1.94
N GLN A 249 -17.08 4.71 -2.76
CA GLN A 249 -17.37 5.65 -3.85
C GLN A 249 -16.33 5.54 -4.96
#